data_0f0d908eab40a14756ebf008fa9763f3
#
_entry.id   0f0d908eab40a14756ebf008fa9763f3
#
_cell.length_a   1.000
_cell.length_b   1.000
_cell.length_c   1.000
_cell.angle_alpha   90.00
_cell.angle_beta   90.00
_cell.angle_gamma   90.00
#
_symmetry.space_group_name_H-M   'P 1'
#
loop_
_entity.id
_entity.type
_entity.pdbx_description
1 polymer ?
#
loop_
_entity_poly.entity_id
_entity_poly.type
_entity_poly.pdbx_seq_one_letter_code
_entity_poly.pdbx_strand_id
1 'polypeptide(L)'
;MVIPADHIPGPGQGHWTYTDYAALPDDGQRYEIVDGVLFMAPAPNEWHQTAAGRLFRYLATAIEDAKLGRVYIAPFDVELNYRTVVQPDVLVVLNAHLERITFSRIIGAPDHVVEISSPGTVGHDRTDKQHAYVSAGVPEYWIADPASRTVEVLALEHGTCRSLGVFEGKATLPTSIVPDFPVHVEQFFG
;
A
#
# COMPACT_ATOMS: atom_id res chain seq x y z
N MET A 1 11.10 7.84 10.52
CA MET A 1 10.77 8.83 9.47
C MET A 1 11.27 8.27 8.16
N VAL A 2 10.42 8.26 7.14
CA VAL A 2 10.86 7.97 5.76
C VAL A 2 11.73 9.13 5.30
N ILE A 3 12.91 8.82 4.80
CA ILE A 3 13.88 9.81 4.34
C ILE A 3 14.41 9.41 2.96
N PRO A 4 14.76 10.38 2.10
CA PRO A 4 15.48 10.07 0.87
C PRO A 4 16.78 9.32 1.16
N ALA A 5 17.07 8.31 0.36
CA ALA A 5 18.26 7.47 0.50
C ALA A 5 19.44 8.08 -0.29
N ASP A 6 19.83 9.30 0.07
CA ASP A 6 20.87 10.08 -0.64
C ASP A 6 22.27 9.46 -0.58
N HIS A 7 22.48 8.52 0.36
CA HIS A 7 23.75 7.81 0.52
C HIS A 7 23.89 6.61 -0.42
N ILE A 8 22.84 6.22 -1.11
CA ILE A 8 22.87 5.08 -2.05
C ILE A 8 23.41 5.55 -3.40
N PRO A 9 24.51 4.93 -3.91
CA PRO A 9 25.04 5.27 -5.22
C PRO A 9 24.03 4.96 -6.34
N GLY A 10 23.79 5.93 -7.21
CA GLY A 10 22.82 5.75 -8.30
C GLY A 10 22.62 7.03 -9.12
N PRO A 11 21.52 7.14 -9.88
CA PRO A 11 21.29 8.25 -10.80
C PRO A 11 21.02 9.60 -10.11
N GLY A 12 20.88 9.61 -8.79
CA GLY A 12 20.48 10.79 -8.01
C GLY A 12 18.97 10.93 -7.83
N GLN A 13 18.58 11.70 -6.82
CA GLN A 13 17.17 11.87 -6.48
C GLN A 13 16.39 12.56 -7.60
N GLY A 14 15.17 12.10 -7.84
CA GLY A 14 14.31 12.53 -8.94
C GLY A 14 14.57 11.80 -10.28
N HIS A 15 15.57 10.90 -10.34
CA HIS A 15 15.94 10.17 -11.57
C HIS A 15 15.92 8.64 -11.43
N TRP A 16 15.60 8.11 -10.26
CA TRP A 16 15.52 6.67 -10.02
C TRP A 16 14.40 6.03 -10.84
N THR A 17 14.71 4.86 -11.39
CA THR A 17 13.78 4.03 -12.17
C THR A 17 13.70 2.62 -11.59
N TYR A 18 12.72 1.82 -12.05
CA TYR A 18 12.65 0.41 -11.66
C TYR A 18 13.94 -0.35 -12.00
N THR A 19 14.60 -0.03 -13.13
CA THR A 19 15.85 -0.70 -13.52
C THR A 19 16.97 -0.44 -12.51
N ASP A 20 17.07 0.79 -12.02
CA ASP A 20 18.06 1.15 -10.99
C ASP A 20 17.74 0.48 -9.65
N TYR A 21 16.45 0.46 -9.30
CA TYR A 21 15.95 -0.18 -8.09
C TYR A 21 16.24 -1.70 -8.08
N ALA A 22 15.96 -2.39 -9.18
CA ALA A 22 16.19 -3.82 -9.32
C ALA A 22 17.69 -4.20 -9.31
N ALA A 23 18.58 -3.24 -9.51
CA ALA A 23 20.02 -3.42 -9.42
C ALA A 23 20.60 -3.10 -8.03
N LEU A 24 19.78 -2.64 -7.09
CA LEU A 24 20.23 -2.39 -5.71
C LEU A 24 20.70 -3.70 -5.06
N PRO A 25 21.77 -3.64 -4.24
CA PRO A 25 22.21 -4.81 -3.49
C PRO A 25 21.17 -5.21 -2.45
N ASP A 26 21.07 -6.50 -2.19
CA ASP A 26 20.30 -7.00 -1.04
C ASP A 26 21.10 -6.76 0.25
N ASP A 27 20.87 -5.60 0.84
CA ASP A 27 21.51 -5.16 2.10
C ASP A 27 20.58 -5.31 3.32
N GLY A 28 19.40 -5.95 3.11
CA GLY A 28 18.39 -6.15 4.12
C GLY A 28 17.53 -4.90 4.41
N GLN A 29 17.72 -3.82 3.66
CA GLN A 29 16.89 -2.62 3.76
C GLN A 29 15.73 -2.69 2.76
N ARG A 30 14.65 -2.00 3.10
CA ARG A 30 13.51 -1.81 2.19
C ARG A 30 13.61 -0.43 1.54
N TYR A 31 13.53 -0.43 0.24
CA TYR A 31 13.53 0.79 -0.56
C TYR A 31 12.24 0.91 -1.36
N GLU A 32 11.85 2.14 -1.63
CA GLU A 32 10.73 2.47 -2.51
C GLU A 32 11.14 3.66 -3.39
N ILE A 33 10.55 3.76 -4.57
CA ILE A 33 10.71 4.93 -5.43
C ILE A 33 9.36 5.61 -5.57
N VAL A 34 9.31 6.92 -5.31
CA VAL A 34 8.15 7.74 -5.63
C VAL A 34 8.60 8.93 -6.47
N ASP A 35 8.07 9.05 -7.69
CA ASP A 35 8.42 10.08 -8.67
C ASP A 35 9.94 10.22 -8.92
N GLY A 36 10.65 9.08 -8.92
CA GLY A 36 12.10 9.03 -9.13
C GLY A 36 12.94 9.41 -7.92
N VAL A 37 12.35 9.58 -6.76
CA VAL A 37 13.04 9.76 -5.47
C VAL A 37 13.12 8.42 -4.77
N LEU A 38 14.32 7.98 -4.43
CA LEU A 38 14.56 6.76 -3.66
C LEU A 38 14.41 7.06 -2.18
N PHE A 39 13.55 6.30 -1.52
CA PHE A 39 13.31 6.35 -0.07
C PHE A 39 13.72 5.05 0.59
N MET A 40 14.21 5.13 1.82
CA MET A 40 14.41 3.98 2.69
C MET A 40 13.25 3.89 3.66
N ALA A 41 12.55 2.76 3.66
CA ALA A 41 11.45 2.48 4.56
C ALA A 41 11.96 2.01 5.93
N PRO A 42 11.43 2.51 7.05
CA PRO A 42 11.81 2.03 8.38
C PRO A 42 11.29 0.60 8.61
N ALA A 43 11.96 -0.13 9.48
CA ALA A 43 11.47 -1.42 9.93
C ALA A 43 10.12 -1.27 10.68
N PRO A 44 9.14 -2.15 10.42
CA PRO A 44 7.84 -2.10 11.07
C PRO A 44 7.94 -2.48 12.56
N ASN A 45 7.12 -1.85 13.41
CA ASN A 45 6.98 -2.21 14.81
C ASN A 45 5.87 -3.27 15.03
N GLU A 46 5.69 -3.71 16.26
CA GLU A 46 4.71 -4.75 16.63
C GLU A 46 3.27 -4.36 16.23
N TRP A 47 2.83 -3.14 16.49
CA TRP A 47 1.47 -2.68 16.17
C TRP A 47 1.20 -2.65 14.66
N HIS A 48 2.20 -2.22 13.91
CA HIS A 48 2.16 -2.25 12.45
C HIS A 48 2.03 -3.70 11.94
N GLN A 49 2.86 -4.63 12.44
CA GLN A 49 2.82 -6.03 12.04
C GLN A 49 1.50 -6.70 12.42
N THR A 50 0.95 -6.40 13.60
CA THR A 50 -0.34 -6.92 14.03
C THR A 50 -1.46 -6.43 13.12
N ALA A 51 -1.50 -5.14 12.80
CA ALA A 51 -2.51 -4.57 11.90
C ALA A 51 -2.38 -5.14 10.47
N ALA A 52 -1.16 -5.22 9.93
CA ALA A 52 -0.90 -5.79 8.60
C ALA A 52 -1.37 -7.24 8.49
N GLY A 53 -0.99 -8.08 9.46
CA GLY A 53 -1.37 -9.49 9.48
C GLY A 53 -2.89 -9.70 9.60
N ARG A 54 -3.59 -8.86 10.38
CA ARG A 54 -5.04 -8.94 10.53
C ARG A 54 -5.78 -8.45 9.29
N LEU A 55 -5.40 -7.30 8.75
CA LEU A 55 -5.96 -6.78 7.51
C LEU A 55 -5.76 -7.76 6.36
N PHE A 56 -4.55 -8.30 6.20
CA PHE A 56 -4.28 -9.35 5.22
C PHE A 56 -5.22 -10.55 5.39
N ARG A 57 -5.34 -11.09 6.61
CA ARG A 57 -6.19 -12.25 6.87
C ARG A 57 -7.66 -11.99 6.52
N TYR A 58 -8.22 -10.85 6.93
CA TYR A 58 -9.61 -10.53 6.64
C TYR A 58 -9.86 -10.29 5.15
N LEU A 59 -8.95 -9.58 4.48
CA LEU A 59 -9.04 -9.36 3.04
C LEU A 59 -8.83 -10.66 2.26
N ALA A 60 -7.87 -11.52 2.65
CA ALA A 60 -7.67 -12.81 2.01
C ALA A 60 -8.90 -13.71 2.14
N THR A 61 -9.52 -13.78 3.33
CA THR A 61 -10.77 -14.52 3.52
C THR A 61 -11.89 -13.97 2.62
N ALA A 62 -12.03 -12.65 2.53
CA ALA A 62 -13.11 -12.06 1.76
C ALA A 62 -12.89 -12.11 0.23
N ILE A 63 -11.64 -12.12 -0.24
CA ILE A 63 -11.28 -12.07 -1.66
C ILE A 63 -10.91 -13.45 -2.19
N GLU A 64 -9.97 -14.15 -1.53
CA GLU A 64 -9.44 -15.41 -2.07
C GLU A 64 -10.39 -16.59 -1.84
N ASP A 65 -11.00 -16.71 -0.65
CA ASP A 65 -11.98 -17.76 -0.38
C ASP A 65 -13.24 -17.58 -1.25
N ALA A 66 -13.61 -16.33 -1.55
CA ALA A 66 -14.68 -16.00 -2.48
C ALA A 66 -14.26 -16.09 -3.97
N LYS A 67 -12.97 -16.38 -4.26
CA LYS A 67 -12.40 -16.49 -5.61
C LYS A 67 -12.55 -15.21 -6.43
N LEU A 68 -12.48 -14.05 -5.80
CA LEU A 68 -12.60 -12.74 -6.44
C LEU A 68 -11.27 -12.19 -6.95
N GLY A 69 -10.15 -12.66 -6.42
CA GLY A 69 -8.83 -12.16 -6.75
C GLY A 69 -7.71 -12.77 -5.89
N ARG A 70 -6.65 -11.99 -5.70
CA ARG A 70 -5.49 -12.32 -4.89
C ARG A 70 -5.17 -11.20 -3.93
N VAL A 71 -4.65 -11.56 -2.75
CA VAL A 71 -4.22 -10.63 -1.71
C VAL A 71 -2.74 -10.85 -1.42
N TYR A 72 -1.99 -9.78 -1.33
CA TYR A 72 -0.56 -9.83 -1.01
C TYR A 72 -0.26 -8.97 0.21
N ILE A 73 0.76 -9.38 0.97
CA ILE A 73 1.31 -8.65 2.12
C ILE A 73 2.77 -8.31 1.83
N ALA A 74 3.23 -7.15 2.27
CA ALA A 74 4.61 -6.73 2.11
C ALA A 74 5.63 -7.75 2.69
N PRO A 75 6.84 -7.86 2.10
CA PRO A 75 7.31 -7.08 0.95
C PRO A 75 6.90 -7.69 -0.39
N PHE A 76 6.25 -6.92 -1.25
CA PHE A 76 6.01 -7.29 -2.63
C PHE A 76 5.94 -6.01 -3.47
N ASP A 77 6.77 -5.93 -4.52
CA ASP A 77 6.91 -4.72 -5.31
C ASP A 77 5.68 -4.45 -6.17
N VAL A 78 5.31 -3.17 -6.26
CA VAL A 78 4.32 -2.65 -7.19
C VAL A 78 4.97 -1.55 -8.03
N GLU A 79 5.26 -1.84 -9.28
CA GLU A 79 5.69 -0.86 -10.27
C GLU A 79 4.47 -0.13 -10.83
N LEU A 80 4.06 0.96 -10.18
CA LEU A 80 2.95 1.79 -10.65
C LEU A 80 3.26 2.44 -12.00
N ASN A 81 4.51 2.86 -12.17
CA ASN A 81 5.11 3.29 -13.42
C ASN A 81 6.64 3.18 -13.29
N TYR A 82 7.38 3.45 -14.39
CA TYR A 82 8.84 3.26 -14.43
C TYR A 82 9.63 4.09 -13.41
N ARG A 83 9.02 5.13 -12.80
CA ARG A 83 9.63 6.02 -11.79
C ARG A 83 8.98 5.90 -10.42
N THR A 84 8.03 4.97 -10.26
CA THR A 84 7.31 4.77 -8.99
C THR A 84 7.16 3.30 -8.72
N VAL A 85 7.90 2.83 -7.72
CA VAL A 85 7.91 1.45 -7.22
C VAL A 85 7.70 1.49 -5.73
N VAL A 86 6.60 0.92 -5.26
CA VAL A 86 6.18 0.93 -3.85
C VAL A 86 5.98 -0.49 -3.34
N GLN A 87 5.98 -0.65 -2.03
CA GLN A 87 5.67 -1.92 -1.36
C GLN A 87 4.52 -1.71 -0.35
N PRO A 88 3.27 -1.66 -0.82
CA PRO A 88 2.12 -1.50 0.06
C PRO A 88 2.05 -2.58 1.13
N ASP A 89 1.64 -2.23 2.34
CA ASP A 89 1.57 -3.21 3.44
C ASP A 89 0.62 -4.36 3.13
N VAL A 90 -0.56 -4.06 2.53
CA VAL A 90 -1.46 -5.06 1.97
C VAL A 90 -2.04 -4.54 0.66
N LEU A 91 -2.24 -5.41 -0.31
CA LEU A 91 -2.87 -5.05 -1.58
C LEU A 91 -3.76 -6.16 -2.13
N VAL A 92 -4.70 -5.79 -2.98
CA VAL A 92 -5.61 -6.72 -3.67
C VAL A 92 -5.50 -6.53 -5.17
N VAL A 93 -5.45 -7.64 -5.90
CA VAL A 93 -5.60 -7.68 -7.36
C VAL A 93 -6.79 -8.58 -7.67
N LEU A 94 -7.84 -8.01 -8.26
CA LEU A 94 -9.05 -8.74 -8.65
C LEU A 94 -8.81 -9.59 -9.90
N ASN A 95 -9.69 -10.55 -10.13
CA ASN A 95 -9.61 -11.48 -11.27
C ASN A 95 -9.51 -10.78 -12.63
N ALA A 96 -10.10 -9.58 -12.76
CA ALA A 96 -10.05 -8.78 -13.99
C ALA A 96 -8.65 -8.24 -14.34
N HIS A 97 -7.70 -8.29 -13.39
CA HIS A 97 -6.38 -7.67 -13.53
C HIS A 97 -5.23 -8.61 -13.12
N LEU A 98 -5.46 -9.92 -13.05
CA LEU A 98 -4.44 -10.91 -12.67
C LEU A 98 -3.22 -10.92 -13.60
N GLU A 99 -3.37 -10.44 -14.84
CA GLU A 99 -2.27 -10.28 -15.80
C GLU A 99 -1.20 -9.28 -15.35
N ARG A 100 -1.51 -8.39 -14.39
CA ARG A 100 -0.56 -7.45 -13.77
C ARG A 100 0.43 -8.13 -12.85
N ILE A 101 0.10 -9.34 -12.36
CA ILE A 101 0.94 -10.09 -11.43
C ILE A 101 2.03 -10.82 -12.21
N THR A 102 3.28 -10.51 -11.90
CA THR A 102 4.45 -11.24 -12.41
C THR A 102 5.09 -12.06 -11.29
N PHE A 103 6.15 -12.79 -11.61
CA PHE A 103 6.88 -13.57 -10.61
C PHE A 103 7.49 -12.70 -9.48
N SER A 104 7.95 -11.50 -9.81
CA SER A 104 8.70 -10.65 -8.88
C SER A 104 7.99 -9.38 -8.43
N ARG A 105 6.90 -8.97 -9.12
CA ARG A 105 6.21 -7.72 -8.84
C ARG A 105 4.84 -7.64 -9.50
N ILE A 106 4.07 -6.64 -9.13
CA ILE A 106 2.87 -6.19 -9.86
C ILE A 106 3.29 -5.04 -10.80
N ILE A 107 2.78 -5.03 -12.03
CA ILE A 107 2.99 -3.97 -13.01
C ILE A 107 1.67 -3.26 -13.26
N GLY A 108 1.61 -1.97 -12.89
CA GLY A 108 0.41 -1.15 -12.92
C GLY A 108 -0.30 -1.07 -11.57
N ALA A 109 -1.48 -0.45 -11.56
CA ALA A 109 -2.24 -0.22 -10.34
C ALA A 109 -2.90 -1.51 -9.82
N PRO A 110 -2.74 -1.90 -8.54
CA PRO A 110 -3.61 -2.87 -7.89
C PRO A 110 -5.04 -2.30 -7.73
N ASP A 111 -6.02 -3.17 -7.49
CA ASP A 111 -7.41 -2.75 -7.29
C ASP A 111 -7.65 -2.13 -5.91
N HIS A 112 -6.84 -2.48 -4.94
CA HIS A 112 -6.92 -1.95 -3.58
C HIS A 112 -5.55 -1.95 -2.92
N VAL A 113 -5.29 -0.93 -2.12
CA VAL A 113 -4.06 -0.77 -1.35
C VAL A 113 -4.39 -0.41 0.09
N VAL A 114 -3.67 -0.99 1.02
CA VAL A 114 -3.68 -0.59 2.44
C VAL A 114 -2.27 -0.23 2.86
N GLU A 115 -2.10 0.95 3.44
CA GLU A 115 -0.89 1.36 4.16
C GLU A 115 -1.20 1.46 5.64
N ILE A 116 -0.28 0.96 6.47
CA ILE A 116 -0.39 1.05 7.91
C ILE A 116 0.56 2.14 8.37
N SER A 117 -0.02 3.27 8.76
CA SER A 117 0.76 4.43 9.15
C SER A 117 1.49 4.22 10.48
N SER A 118 2.65 4.82 10.58
CA SER A 118 3.42 4.96 11.80
C SER A 118 3.83 6.42 11.97
N PRO A 119 4.26 6.85 13.17
CA PRO A 119 4.77 8.21 13.34
C PRO A 119 5.90 8.59 12.37
N GLY A 120 6.58 7.60 11.80
CA GLY A 120 7.66 7.80 10.82
C GLY A 120 7.22 7.84 9.37
N THR A 121 6.03 7.32 9.03
CA THR A 121 5.56 7.19 7.63
C THR A 121 4.34 8.04 7.33
N VAL A 122 3.56 8.47 8.33
CA VAL A 122 2.26 9.12 8.15
C VAL A 122 2.25 10.29 7.16
N GLY A 123 3.31 11.10 7.15
CA GLY A 123 3.43 12.22 6.20
C GLY A 123 3.61 11.72 4.76
N HIS A 124 4.48 10.74 4.56
CA HIS A 124 4.77 10.16 3.25
C HIS A 124 3.56 9.38 2.70
N ASP A 125 2.90 8.58 3.55
CA ASP A 125 1.72 7.80 3.17
C ASP A 125 0.56 8.71 2.76
N ARG A 126 0.39 9.86 3.44
CA ARG A 126 -0.70 10.82 3.18
C ARG A 126 -0.43 11.84 2.08
N THR A 127 0.78 11.93 1.58
CA THR A 127 1.14 12.89 0.52
C THR A 127 1.68 12.20 -0.71
N ASP A 128 2.92 11.72 -0.64
CA ASP A 128 3.64 11.25 -1.82
C ASP A 128 3.05 9.94 -2.36
N LYS A 129 2.81 8.95 -1.48
CA LYS A 129 2.20 7.67 -1.86
C LYS A 129 0.74 7.83 -2.29
N GLN A 130 -0.07 8.60 -1.54
CA GLN A 130 -1.45 8.88 -1.92
C GLN A 130 -1.52 9.49 -3.33
N HIS A 131 -0.66 10.47 -3.62
CA HIS A 131 -0.59 11.08 -4.94
C HIS A 131 -0.17 10.07 -6.02
N ALA A 132 0.81 9.21 -5.72
CA ALA A 132 1.25 8.15 -6.61
C ALA A 132 0.13 7.15 -6.92
N TYR A 133 -0.63 6.68 -5.91
CA TYR A 133 -1.76 5.77 -6.09
C TYR A 133 -2.89 6.38 -6.92
N VAL A 134 -3.26 7.63 -6.62
CA VAL A 134 -4.26 8.37 -7.40
C VAL A 134 -3.84 8.52 -8.85
N SER A 135 -2.60 8.94 -9.10
CA SER A 135 -2.06 9.13 -10.45
C SER A 135 -1.97 7.82 -11.24
N ALA A 136 -1.74 6.70 -10.57
CA ALA A 136 -1.72 5.38 -11.18
C ALA A 136 -3.13 4.80 -11.41
N GLY A 137 -4.16 5.39 -10.81
CA GLY A 137 -5.55 4.93 -10.94
C GLY A 137 -5.94 3.81 -9.98
N VAL A 138 -5.32 3.73 -8.79
CA VAL A 138 -5.76 2.80 -7.74
C VAL A 138 -7.16 3.18 -7.30
N PRO A 139 -8.16 2.28 -7.44
CA PRO A 139 -9.57 2.64 -7.19
C PRO A 139 -9.87 2.95 -5.74
N GLU A 140 -9.24 2.23 -4.81
CA GLU A 140 -9.48 2.37 -3.37
C GLU A 140 -8.19 2.23 -2.57
N TYR A 141 -8.01 3.13 -1.61
CA TYR A 141 -6.82 3.20 -0.75
C TYR A 141 -7.22 3.41 0.70
N TRP A 142 -6.74 2.55 1.59
CA TRP A 142 -6.96 2.67 3.03
C TRP A 142 -5.68 3.08 3.74
N ILE A 143 -5.82 3.99 4.71
CA ILE A 143 -4.76 4.34 5.66
C ILE A 143 -5.20 3.86 7.04
N ALA A 144 -4.59 2.79 7.51
CA ALA A 144 -4.83 2.25 8.84
C ALA A 144 -3.82 2.85 9.84
N ASP A 145 -4.32 3.45 10.91
CA ASP A 145 -3.50 4.02 11.98
C ASP A 145 -3.67 3.24 13.28
N PRO A 146 -2.67 2.41 13.66
CA PRO A 146 -2.74 1.64 14.91
C PRO A 146 -2.70 2.50 16.16
N ALA A 147 -2.12 3.71 16.12
CA ALA A 147 -2.03 4.58 17.29
C ALA A 147 -3.38 5.17 17.68
N SER A 148 -4.15 5.62 16.69
CA SER A 148 -5.53 6.10 16.87
C SER A 148 -6.57 5.00 16.74
N ARG A 149 -6.19 3.80 16.26
CA ARG A 149 -7.08 2.66 15.98
C ARG A 149 -8.19 3.02 14.98
N THR A 150 -7.81 3.74 13.94
CA THR A 150 -8.72 4.22 12.89
C THR A 150 -8.28 3.73 11.51
N VAL A 151 -9.25 3.71 10.58
CA VAL A 151 -8.99 3.51 9.15
C VAL A 151 -9.64 4.65 8.38
N GLU A 152 -8.84 5.38 7.61
CA GLU A 152 -9.35 6.31 6.61
C GLU A 152 -9.52 5.58 5.28
N VAL A 153 -10.71 5.72 4.69
CA VAL A 153 -11.03 5.15 3.39
C VAL A 153 -11.02 6.25 2.34
N LEU A 154 -10.21 6.05 1.31
CA LEU A 154 -10.04 6.96 0.19
C LEU A 154 -10.47 6.23 -1.09
N ALA A 155 -11.32 6.84 -1.89
CA ALA A 155 -11.78 6.31 -3.17
C ALA A 155 -11.38 7.24 -4.32
N LEU A 156 -11.05 6.64 -5.46
CA LEU A 156 -10.79 7.37 -6.69
C LEU A 156 -12.10 7.52 -7.47
N GLU A 157 -12.64 8.73 -7.47
CA GLU A 157 -13.87 9.07 -8.21
C GLU A 157 -13.55 10.12 -9.29
N HIS A 158 -13.79 9.78 -10.54
CA HIS A 158 -13.59 10.68 -11.69
C HIS A 158 -12.17 11.32 -11.75
N GLY A 159 -11.14 10.54 -11.38
CA GLY A 159 -9.76 11.00 -11.37
C GLY A 159 -9.37 11.87 -10.16
N THR A 160 -10.27 11.97 -9.18
CA THR A 160 -10.03 12.74 -7.93
C THR A 160 -10.11 11.80 -6.73
N CYS A 161 -9.15 11.92 -5.83
CA CYS A 161 -9.18 11.21 -4.55
C CYS A 161 -10.18 11.88 -3.61
N ARG A 162 -11.11 11.09 -3.08
CA ARG A 162 -12.11 11.53 -2.11
C ARG A 162 -12.01 10.69 -0.85
N SER A 163 -11.91 11.33 0.30
CA SER A 163 -12.08 10.64 1.59
C SER A 163 -13.57 10.32 1.81
N LEU A 164 -13.87 9.04 2.02
CA LEU A 164 -15.19 8.57 2.41
C LEU A 164 -15.40 8.68 3.92
N GLY A 165 -14.33 8.91 4.68
CA GLY A 165 -14.36 9.14 6.11
C GLY A 165 -13.23 8.42 6.85
N VAL A 166 -13.17 8.70 8.16
CA VAL A 166 -12.30 8.02 9.12
C VAL A 166 -13.20 7.19 10.04
N PHE A 167 -12.91 5.90 10.15
CA PHE A 167 -13.74 4.91 10.83
C PHE A 167 -13.00 4.32 12.03
N GLU A 168 -13.73 4.02 13.11
CA GLU A 168 -13.20 3.47 14.34
C GLU A 168 -14.17 2.50 15.03
N GLY A 169 -13.68 1.74 15.99
CA GLY A 169 -14.49 0.86 16.84
C GLY A 169 -15.29 -0.16 16.04
N LYS A 170 -16.61 -0.21 16.25
CA LYS A 170 -17.54 -1.15 15.61
C LYS A 170 -18.03 -0.70 14.23
N ALA A 171 -17.49 0.38 13.66
CA ALA A 171 -17.81 0.76 12.30
C ALA A 171 -17.31 -0.30 11.32
N THR A 172 -18.07 -0.52 10.25
CA THR A 172 -17.63 -1.25 9.05
C THR A 172 -17.13 -0.27 8.01
N LEU A 173 -16.22 -0.72 7.14
CA LEU A 173 -15.64 0.14 6.10
C LEU A 173 -16.53 0.15 4.85
N PRO A 174 -16.84 1.32 4.28
CA PRO A 174 -17.46 1.42 2.98
C PRO A 174 -16.41 1.06 1.91
N THR A 175 -16.55 -0.12 1.33
CA THR A 175 -15.64 -0.59 0.28
C THR A 175 -16.41 -1.05 -0.94
N SER A 176 -15.87 -0.72 -2.11
CA SER A 176 -16.38 -1.19 -3.40
C SER A 176 -15.66 -2.46 -3.88
N ILE A 177 -14.54 -2.79 -3.26
CA ILE A 177 -13.65 -3.90 -3.67
C ILE A 177 -14.11 -5.22 -3.05
N VAL A 178 -14.64 -5.17 -1.84
CA VAL A 178 -15.10 -6.35 -1.10
C VAL A 178 -16.58 -6.19 -0.79
N PRO A 179 -17.48 -6.83 -1.55
CA PRO A 179 -18.90 -6.79 -1.24
C PRO A 179 -19.20 -7.25 0.18
N ASP A 180 -20.04 -6.50 0.89
CA ASP A 180 -20.50 -6.85 2.24
C ASP A 180 -19.36 -7.20 3.22
N PHE A 181 -18.29 -6.40 3.25
CA PHE A 181 -17.16 -6.62 4.16
C PHE A 181 -17.58 -6.42 5.64
N PRO A 182 -17.85 -7.50 6.38
CA PRO A 182 -18.53 -7.41 7.68
C PRO A 182 -17.59 -7.17 8.86
N VAL A 183 -16.34 -6.81 8.57
CA VAL A 183 -15.29 -6.67 9.59
C VAL A 183 -15.36 -5.31 10.24
N HIS A 184 -15.39 -5.26 11.57
CA HIS A 184 -15.33 -4.02 12.34
C HIS A 184 -13.88 -3.53 12.44
N VAL A 185 -13.69 -2.20 12.41
CA VAL A 185 -12.38 -1.55 12.43
C VAL A 185 -11.55 -1.97 13.66
N GLU A 186 -12.16 -2.09 14.83
CA GLU A 186 -11.46 -2.52 16.05
C GLU A 186 -10.76 -3.89 15.93
N GLN A 187 -11.24 -4.76 15.03
CA GLN A 187 -10.69 -6.09 14.81
C GLN A 187 -9.33 -6.08 14.11
N PHE A 188 -8.98 -4.98 13.44
CA PHE A 188 -7.67 -4.83 12.78
C PHE A 188 -6.53 -4.55 13.78
N PHE A 189 -6.86 -3.98 14.94
CA PHE A 189 -5.85 -3.46 15.87
C PHE A 189 -5.67 -4.30 17.16
N GLY A 190 -6.48 -5.29 17.43
CA GLY A 190 -6.32 -6.19 18.58
C GLY A 190 -7.17 -5.88 19.77
#